data_700d4851484061b6c36bad6199a0cb1c
#
_entry.id   700d4851484061b6c36bad6199a0cb1c
#
_cell.length_a   1.000
_cell.length_b   1.000
_cell.length_c   1.000
_cell.angle_alpha   90.00
_cell.angle_beta   90.00
_cell.angle_gamma   90.00
#
_symmetry.space_group_name_H-M   'P 1'
#
loop_
_entity.id
_entity.type
_entity.pdbx_description
1 polymer ?
#
loop_
_entity_poly.entity_id
_entity_poly.type
_entity_poly.pdbx_seq_one_letter_code
_entity_poly.pdbx_strand_id
1 'polypeptide(L)'
;MVVIYVEGPRGGRLNEQEENTIVNYVDMACQELDIKNADIDVVVYNKFPKDYHDWLGCCHGSLDDGIVIELTRDQEDMYQTLAHEMIHVKQFLTGQYPNEKIAKTLEKRLHREISHKLGY
;
A
#
# COMPACT_ATOMS: atom_id res chain seq x y z
N MET A 1 10.16 -10.73 9.87
CA MET A 1 10.07 -11.00 8.42
C MET A 1 8.83 -10.33 7.85
N VAL A 2 8.94 -9.69 6.72
CA VAL A 2 7.80 -9.11 6.02
C VAL A 2 7.30 -10.12 4.99
N VAL A 3 6.01 -10.41 5.03
CA VAL A 3 5.34 -11.28 4.06
C VAL A 3 4.35 -10.44 3.28
N ILE A 4 4.45 -10.45 1.96
CA ILE A 4 3.66 -9.61 1.08
C ILE A 4 2.86 -10.49 0.13
N TYR A 5 1.55 -10.33 0.15
CA TYR A 5 0.62 -10.97 -0.79
C TYR A 5 -0.01 -9.89 -1.66
N VAL A 6 -0.23 -10.19 -2.92
CA VAL A 6 -0.91 -9.30 -3.85
C VAL A 6 -2.04 -10.05 -4.52
N GLU A 7 -3.23 -9.49 -4.48
CA GLU A 7 -4.43 -10.07 -5.06
C GLU A 7 -5.13 -9.07 -5.96
N GLY A 8 -5.88 -9.57 -6.89
CA GLY A 8 -6.78 -8.76 -7.68
C GLY A 8 -6.54 -8.85 -9.17
N PRO A 9 -7.22 -7.99 -9.94
CA PRO A 9 -8.46 -7.35 -9.51
C PRO A 9 -9.61 -8.36 -9.47
N ARG A 10 -10.63 -8.11 -8.67
CA ARG A 10 -11.82 -8.95 -8.66
C ARG A 10 -12.46 -8.95 -10.04
N GLY A 11 -12.66 -10.15 -10.61
CA GLY A 11 -13.14 -10.31 -11.97
C GLY A 11 -12.04 -10.26 -13.02
N GLY A 12 -10.77 -10.22 -12.63
CA GLY A 12 -9.62 -10.23 -13.52
C GLY A 12 -8.37 -10.71 -12.78
N ARG A 13 -7.25 -10.64 -13.46
CA ARG A 13 -5.95 -10.99 -12.87
C ARG A 13 -4.97 -9.84 -13.07
N LEU A 14 -4.12 -9.62 -12.07
CA LEU A 14 -2.91 -8.85 -12.29
C LEU A 14 -1.97 -9.68 -13.14
N ASN A 15 -1.28 -9.05 -14.07
CA ASN A 15 -0.21 -9.77 -14.75
C ASN A 15 0.98 -9.89 -13.79
N GLU A 16 1.87 -10.83 -14.09
CA GLU A 16 3.02 -11.12 -13.25
C GLU A 16 3.91 -9.90 -13.04
N GLN A 17 4.06 -9.06 -14.05
CA GLN A 17 4.88 -7.86 -13.97
C GLN A 17 4.28 -6.84 -12.99
N GLU A 18 2.99 -6.62 -13.03
CA GLU A 18 2.32 -5.71 -12.09
C GLU A 18 2.41 -6.24 -10.67
N GLU A 19 2.18 -7.53 -10.50
CA GLU A 19 2.26 -8.18 -9.19
C GLU A 19 3.67 -8.01 -8.61
N ASN A 20 4.69 -8.29 -9.39
CA ASN A 20 6.09 -8.14 -8.97
C ASN A 20 6.43 -6.68 -8.65
N THR A 21 5.93 -5.74 -9.44
CA THR A 21 6.14 -4.32 -9.19
C THR A 21 5.56 -3.89 -7.86
N ILE A 22 4.33 -4.36 -7.54
CA ILE A 22 3.69 -4.05 -6.26
C ILE A 22 4.46 -4.67 -5.11
N VAL A 23 4.86 -5.94 -5.22
CA VAL A 23 5.65 -6.61 -4.19
C VAL A 23 6.95 -5.86 -3.94
N ASN A 24 7.67 -5.50 -4.99
CA ASN A 24 8.93 -4.76 -4.86
C ASN A 24 8.72 -3.38 -4.23
N TYR A 25 7.64 -2.71 -4.60
CA TYR A 25 7.31 -1.41 -4.05
C TYR A 25 7.03 -1.49 -2.55
N VAL A 26 6.19 -2.43 -2.13
CA VAL A 26 5.86 -2.63 -0.70
C VAL A 26 7.09 -3.03 0.09
N ASP A 27 7.93 -3.92 -0.46
CA ASP A 27 9.18 -4.34 0.19
C ASP A 27 10.10 -3.14 0.41
N MET A 28 10.28 -2.30 -0.60
CA MET A 28 11.11 -1.09 -0.47
C MET A 28 10.50 -0.10 0.50
N ALA A 29 9.17 0.06 0.51
CA ALA A 29 8.49 0.91 1.49
C ALA A 29 8.75 0.42 2.92
N CYS A 30 8.73 -0.90 3.14
CA CYS A 30 9.05 -1.46 4.44
C CYS A 30 10.49 -1.13 4.85
N GLN A 31 11.43 -1.20 3.92
CA GLN A 31 12.81 -0.83 4.20
C GLN A 31 12.94 0.65 4.56
N GLU A 32 12.30 1.53 3.80
CA GLU A 32 12.33 2.98 4.04
C GLU A 32 11.67 3.37 5.37
N LEU A 33 10.62 2.66 5.76
CA LEU A 33 9.87 2.92 6.98
C LEU A 33 10.34 2.10 8.18
N ASP A 34 11.39 1.29 8.00
CA ASP A 34 11.93 0.41 9.03
C ASP A 34 10.86 -0.55 9.60
N ILE A 35 10.08 -1.13 8.71
CA ILE A 35 9.11 -2.18 9.05
C ILE A 35 9.82 -3.52 8.85
N LYS A 36 10.00 -4.26 9.94
CA LYS A 36 10.76 -5.52 9.94
C LYS A 36 9.91 -6.76 9.99
N ASN A 37 8.73 -6.66 10.57
CA ASN A 37 7.82 -7.80 10.75
C ASN A 37 6.40 -7.34 10.46
N ALA A 38 5.81 -7.88 9.41
CA ALA A 38 4.42 -7.61 9.06
C ALA A 38 3.94 -8.59 8.01
N ASP A 39 2.66 -8.92 8.06
CA ASP A 39 1.96 -9.61 7.00
C ASP A 39 1.08 -8.57 6.30
N ILE A 40 1.36 -8.32 5.04
CA ILE A 40 0.67 -7.28 4.27
C ILE A 40 0.04 -7.89 3.03
N ASP A 41 -1.25 -7.73 2.90
CA ASP A 41 -2.02 -8.18 1.74
C ASP A 41 -2.48 -6.95 0.97
N VAL A 42 -2.07 -6.83 -0.28
CA VAL A 42 -2.46 -5.73 -1.15
C VAL A 42 -3.52 -6.24 -2.12
N VAL A 43 -4.71 -5.71 -2.01
CA VAL A 43 -5.84 -6.08 -2.88
C VAL A 43 -6.09 -4.93 -3.85
N VAL A 44 -5.99 -5.22 -5.14
CA VAL A 44 -6.16 -4.24 -6.20
C VAL A 44 -7.53 -4.40 -6.84
N TYR A 45 -8.23 -3.29 -7.04
CA TYR A 45 -9.51 -3.23 -7.73
C TYR A 45 -9.35 -2.44 -9.02
N ASN A 46 -10.07 -2.82 -10.07
CA ASN A 46 -10.15 -1.98 -11.27
C ASN A 46 -10.88 -0.69 -10.95
N LYS A 47 -11.95 -0.79 -10.16
CA LYS A 47 -12.71 0.34 -9.68
C LYS A 47 -13.35 -0.06 -8.35
N PHE A 48 -13.29 0.82 -7.35
CA PHE A 48 -13.92 0.54 -6.07
C PHE A 48 -15.45 0.45 -6.20
N PRO A 49 -16.10 -0.38 -5.36
CA PRO A 49 -17.56 -0.37 -5.23
C PRO A 49 -18.09 1.02 -4.87
N LYS A 50 -19.38 1.24 -5.07
CA LYS A 50 -20.02 2.54 -4.81
C LYS A 50 -19.80 3.06 -3.40
N ASP A 51 -19.70 2.16 -2.43
CA ASP A 51 -19.47 2.52 -1.02
C ASP A 51 -18.10 3.17 -0.79
N TYR A 52 -17.17 2.96 -1.73
CA TYR A 52 -15.79 3.47 -1.68
C TYR A 52 -15.55 4.57 -2.72
N HIS A 53 -16.59 5.13 -3.33
CA HIS A 53 -16.49 5.91 -4.56
C HIS A 53 -15.52 7.08 -4.52
N ASP A 54 -15.29 7.70 -3.37
CA ASP A 54 -14.34 8.81 -3.24
C ASP A 54 -12.96 8.36 -2.73
N TRP A 55 -12.80 7.07 -2.47
CA TRP A 55 -11.55 6.56 -1.95
C TRP A 55 -10.62 6.13 -3.07
N LEU A 56 -9.33 6.37 -2.89
CA LEU A 56 -8.27 5.90 -3.78
C LEU A 56 -7.58 4.66 -3.20
N GLY A 57 -7.63 4.51 -1.90
CA GLY A 57 -7.11 3.37 -1.17
C GLY A 57 -7.53 3.40 0.28
N CYS A 58 -7.29 2.30 0.97
CA CYS A 58 -7.48 2.22 2.41
C CYS A 58 -6.59 1.13 3.02
N CYS A 59 -6.41 1.23 4.32
CA CYS A 59 -5.59 0.29 5.09
C CYS A 59 -6.37 -0.12 6.33
N HIS A 60 -6.46 -1.44 6.56
CA HIS A 60 -7.15 -1.97 7.74
C HIS A 60 -6.55 -3.31 8.14
N GLY A 61 -6.95 -3.81 9.30
CA GLY A 61 -6.48 -5.09 9.80
C GLY A 61 -6.10 -5.03 11.27
N SER A 62 -5.37 -6.05 11.71
CA SER A 62 -4.87 -6.13 13.07
C SER A 62 -3.47 -6.74 13.07
N LEU A 63 -2.77 -6.60 14.20
CA LEU A 63 -1.45 -7.21 14.36
C LEU A 63 -1.53 -8.74 14.31
N ASP A 64 -2.64 -9.32 14.76
CA ASP A 64 -2.83 -10.77 14.80
C ASP A 64 -3.29 -11.34 13.46
N ASP A 65 -4.15 -10.61 12.74
CA ASP A 65 -4.77 -11.08 11.49
C ASP A 65 -4.06 -10.58 10.24
N GLY A 66 -3.04 -9.73 10.41
CA GLY A 66 -2.36 -9.10 9.29
C GLY A 66 -3.01 -7.81 8.85
N ILE A 67 -2.39 -7.15 7.91
CA ILE A 67 -2.80 -5.83 7.42
C ILE A 67 -3.21 -5.96 5.97
N VAL A 68 -4.34 -5.34 5.63
CA VAL A 68 -4.86 -5.33 4.27
C VAL A 68 -4.82 -3.90 3.75
N ILE A 69 -4.21 -3.71 2.59
CA ILE A 69 -4.25 -2.47 1.83
C ILE A 69 -5.12 -2.71 0.60
N GLU A 70 -6.13 -1.88 0.42
CA GLU A 70 -6.98 -1.93 -0.76
C GLU A 70 -6.69 -0.71 -1.63
N LEU A 71 -6.52 -0.92 -2.92
CA LEU A 71 -6.19 0.13 -3.89
C LEU A 71 -7.08 0.01 -5.11
N THR A 72 -7.42 1.13 -5.72
CA THR A 72 -8.08 1.14 -7.01
C THR A 72 -7.11 1.56 -8.10
N ARG A 73 -7.22 0.93 -9.28
CA ARG A 73 -6.50 1.37 -10.48
C ARG A 73 -7.10 2.62 -11.08
N ASP A 74 -8.35 2.94 -10.73
CA ASP A 74 -9.10 4.09 -11.24
C ASP A 74 -8.64 5.37 -10.54
N GLN A 75 -7.38 5.74 -10.78
CA GLN A 75 -6.77 6.93 -10.20
C GLN A 75 -5.51 7.31 -10.99
N GLU A 76 -5.06 8.52 -10.78
CA GLU A 76 -3.90 9.05 -11.48
C GLU A 76 -2.60 8.32 -11.14
N ASP A 77 -2.35 8.07 -9.85
CA ASP A 77 -1.12 7.40 -9.40
C ASP A 77 -1.40 6.46 -8.23
N MET A 78 -1.64 5.19 -8.56
CA MET A 78 -1.89 4.14 -7.57
C MET A 78 -0.71 3.94 -6.63
N TYR A 79 0.52 4.08 -7.12
CA TYR A 79 1.71 3.87 -6.30
C TYR A 79 1.92 4.97 -5.26
N GLN A 80 1.56 6.21 -5.58
CA GLN A 80 1.60 7.26 -4.58
C GLN A 80 0.57 6.99 -3.47
N THR A 81 -0.62 6.49 -3.83
CA THR A 81 -1.62 6.07 -2.85
C THR A 81 -1.10 4.89 -2.02
N LEU A 82 -0.40 3.95 -2.65
CA LEU A 82 0.22 2.83 -1.92
C LEU A 82 1.23 3.35 -0.90
N ALA A 83 2.05 4.34 -1.25
CA ALA A 83 2.97 4.98 -0.30
C ALA A 83 2.22 5.59 0.88
N HIS A 84 1.10 6.29 0.62
CA HIS A 84 0.24 6.85 1.65
C HIS A 84 -0.26 5.77 2.62
N GLU A 85 -0.76 4.65 2.08
CA GLU A 85 -1.26 3.55 2.91
C GLU A 85 -0.12 2.86 3.68
N MET A 86 1.08 2.78 3.12
CA MET A 86 2.23 2.22 3.83
C MET A 86 2.64 3.08 5.04
N ILE A 87 2.46 4.39 4.97
CA ILE A 87 2.67 5.26 6.13
C ILE A 87 1.67 4.91 7.24
N HIS A 88 0.40 4.65 6.88
CA HIS A 88 -0.59 4.19 7.85
C HIS A 88 -0.23 2.83 8.44
N VAL A 89 0.33 1.93 7.64
CA VAL A 89 0.84 0.64 8.15
C VAL A 89 1.86 0.89 9.26
N LYS A 90 2.81 1.79 9.02
CA LYS A 90 3.83 2.13 10.02
C LYS A 90 3.21 2.72 11.28
N GLN A 91 2.28 3.64 11.14
CA GLN A 91 1.55 4.22 12.28
C GLN A 91 0.84 3.12 13.08
N PHE A 92 0.15 2.24 12.38
CA PHE A 92 -0.58 1.13 12.99
C PHE A 92 0.36 0.21 13.78
N LEU A 93 1.49 -0.18 13.19
CA LEU A 93 2.46 -1.09 13.81
C LEU A 93 3.15 -0.48 15.03
N THR A 94 3.23 0.83 15.11
CA THR A 94 3.82 1.54 16.25
C THR A 94 2.79 1.96 17.30
N GLY A 95 1.54 1.49 17.17
CA GLY A 95 0.47 1.78 18.12
C GLY A 95 -0.09 3.19 18.04
N GLN A 96 0.18 3.89 16.95
CA GLN A 96 -0.33 5.25 16.73
C GLN A 96 -1.70 5.20 16.05
N TYR A 97 -2.52 6.20 16.32
CA TYR A 97 -3.74 6.39 15.55
C TYR A 97 -3.39 6.86 14.13
N PRO A 98 -4.17 6.44 13.12
CA PRO A 98 -3.95 6.94 11.76
C PRO A 98 -3.99 8.47 11.73
N ASN A 99 -2.96 9.06 11.14
CA ASN A 99 -2.84 10.51 11.02
C ASN A 99 -2.75 10.87 9.54
N GLU A 100 -3.87 11.32 8.98
CA GLU A 100 -3.97 11.69 7.58
C GLU A 100 -3.06 12.86 7.19
N LYS A 101 -2.91 13.81 8.10
CA LYS A 101 -2.06 14.96 7.84
C LYS A 101 -0.59 14.57 7.67
N ILE A 102 -0.11 13.69 8.54
CA ILE A 102 1.25 13.16 8.45
C ILE A 102 1.41 12.33 7.18
N ALA A 103 0.45 11.45 6.89
CA ALA A 103 0.49 10.60 5.71
C ALA A 103 0.53 11.43 4.44
N LYS A 104 -0.31 12.45 4.32
CA LYS A 104 -0.31 13.36 3.16
C LYS A 104 0.98 14.13 3.01
N THR A 105 1.57 14.53 4.13
CA THR A 105 2.83 15.27 4.12
C THR A 105 3.99 14.40 3.63
N LEU A 106 4.01 13.13 4.02
CA LEU A 106 5.13 12.23 3.77
C LEU A 106 4.98 11.39 2.49
N GLU A 107 3.77 11.24 1.95
CA GLU A 107 3.52 10.33 0.84
C GLU A 107 4.35 10.61 -0.41
N LYS A 108 4.48 11.86 -0.78
CA LYS A 108 5.25 12.26 -1.97
C LYS A 108 6.73 11.98 -1.81
N ARG A 109 7.25 12.26 -0.63
CA ARG A 109 8.65 12.01 -0.32
C ARG A 109 8.94 10.52 -0.31
N LEU A 110 8.10 9.75 0.35
CA LEU A 110 8.27 8.29 0.38
C LEU A 110 8.17 7.69 -1.02
N HIS A 111 7.19 8.10 -1.79
CA HIS A 111 7.01 7.64 -3.17
C HIS A 111 8.25 7.94 -4.02
N ARG A 112 8.79 9.15 -3.89
CA ARG A 112 10.02 9.55 -4.61
C ARG A 112 11.21 8.69 -4.22
N GLU A 113 11.41 8.45 -2.93
CA GLU A 113 12.51 7.64 -2.43
C GLU A 113 12.43 6.19 -2.93
N ILE A 114 11.22 5.62 -2.87
CA ILE A 114 10.99 4.25 -3.36
C ILE A 114 11.24 4.17 -4.85
N SER A 115 10.65 5.08 -5.61
CA SER A 115 10.78 5.09 -7.08
C SER A 115 12.24 5.25 -7.50
N HIS A 116 12.97 6.11 -6.81
CA HIS A 116 14.40 6.32 -7.10
C HIS A 116 15.20 5.03 -6.87
N LYS A 117 14.98 4.37 -5.74
CA LYS A 117 15.70 3.14 -5.40
C LYS A 117 15.35 1.95 -6.28
N LEU A 118 14.12 1.89 -6.77
CA LEU A 118 13.69 0.85 -7.68
C LEU A 118 13.97 1.16 -9.15
N GLY A 119 14.44 2.36 -9.46
CA GLY A 119 14.76 2.76 -10.82
C GLY A 119 13.54 3.11 -11.68
N TYR A 120 12.48 3.52 -11.06
CA TYR A 120 11.25 3.91 -11.77
C TYR A 120 11.20 5.39 -12.10
#